data_8e77804656a972e5f2a6cd36934be184
#
_entry.id   8e77804656a972e5f2a6cd36934be184
#
_cell.length_a   1.000
_cell.length_b   1.000
_cell.length_c   1.000
_cell.angle_alpha   90.00
_cell.angle_beta   90.00
_cell.angle_gamma   90.00
#
_symmetry.space_group_name_H-M   'P 1'
#
loop_
_entity.id
_entity.type
_entity.pdbx_description
1 polymer ?
#
loop_
_entity_poly.entity_id
_entity_poly.type
_entity_poly.pdbx_seq_one_letter_code
_entity_poly.pdbx_strand_id
1 'polypeptide(L)'
;MIEQVASGEAPPLVPITVEQLHRMLEKGIIRDGDPIELLEGLLVRKNRAAAGEGEMTHGALHAQVLTRLVRLDRALDPFGCHLRVQLPVTLSALSEPEPDLTIVKGSLESFAERHPGPQDVLVLVEVADSSLDYDRGAKLRVYAFAGVPVYLIVNIRERQIECYEEPLPGQGRYQRRTDYRKGETLSLPLAAGRMLPMAVDDAFGSAPR
;
A
#
# COMPACT_ATOMS: atom_id res chain seq x y z
N MET A 1 -22.85 0.29 11.94
CA MET A 1 -22.19 0.30 13.26
C MET A 1 -21.09 1.36 13.36
N ILE A 2 -20.06 1.39 12.48
CA ILE A 2 -19.00 2.43 12.54
C ILE A 2 -19.59 3.84 12.37
N GLU A 3 -20.51 4.04 11.44
CA GLU A 3 -21.22 5.32 11.26
C GLU A 3 -22.04 5.70 12.50
N GLN A 4 -22.70 4.74 13.15
CA GLN A 4 -23.45 4.96 14.39
C GLN A 4 -22.55 5.30 15.57
N VAL A 5 -21.33 4.77 15.64
CA VAL A 5 -20.32 5.18 16.63
C VAL A 5 -19.88 6.62 16.36
N ALA A 6 -19.63 6.96 15.10
CA ALA A 6 -19.23 8.31 14.70
C ALA A 6 -20.32 9.36 14.96
N SER A 7 -21.61 8.99 14.85
CA SER A 7 -22.75 9.84 15.17
C SER A 7 -23.11 9.89 16.67
N GLY A 8 -22.45 9.07 17.50
CA GLY A 8 -22.76 8.96 18.93
C GLY A 8 -23.98 8.09 19.25
N GLU A 9 -24.54 7.40 18.26
CA GLU A 9 -25.70 6.50 18.42
C GLU A 9 -25.33 5.11 18.94
N ALA A 10 -24.03 4.77 18.93
CA ALA A 10 -23.49 3.51 19.46
C ALA A 10 -22.33 3.76 20.43
N PRO A 11 -22.04 2.81 21.33
CA PRO A 11 -20.89 2.92 22.22
C PRO A 11 -19.59 3.04 21.46
N PRO A 12 -18.57 3.75 22.00
CA PRO A 12 -17.28 3.90 21.35
C PRO A 12 -16.60 2.54 21.16
N LEU A 13 -15.98 2.36 19.99
CA LEU A 13 -15.15 1.18 19.72
C LEU A 13 -13.83 1.28 20.49
N VAL A 14 -13.33 0.14 20.96
CA VAL A 14 -11.98 0.04 21.52
C VAL A 14 -11.06 -0.38 20.37
N PRO A 15 -10.11 0.47 19.95
CA PRO A 15 -9.21 0.13 18.85
C PRO A 15 -8.22 -0.95 19.28
N ILE A 16 -7.90 -1.84 18.33
CA ILE A 16 -6.80 -2.80 18.47
C ILE A 16 -5.49 -2.10 18.11
N THR A 17 -4.45 -2.33 18.92
CA THR A 17 -3.11 -1.86 18.61
C THR A 17 -2.31 -2.87 17.77
N VAL A 18 -1.25 -2.39 17.10
CA VAL A 18 -0.29 -3.26 16.39
C VAL A 18 0.32 -4.29 17.34
N GLU A 19 0.66 -3.89 18.58
CA GLU A 19 1.17 -4.82 19.59
C GLU A 19 0.16 -5.93 19.92
N GLN A 20 -1.12 -5.59 20.01
CA GLN A 20 -2.17 -6.59 20.22
C GLN A 20 -2.35 -7.51 19.01
N LEU A 21 -2.28 -6.95 17.79
CA LEU A 21 -2.29 -7.75 16.55
C LEU A 21 -1.15 -8.77 16.56
N HIS A 22 0.08 -8.33 16.84
CA HIS A 22 1.24 -9.23 16.90
C HIS A 22 1.07 -10.33 17.96
N ARG A 23 0.54 -9.99 19.13
CA ARG A 23 0.19 -11.02 20.16
C ARG A 23 -0.88 -12.01 19.67
N MET A 24 -1.85 -11.55 18.88
CA MET A 24 -2.87 -12.43 18.30
C MET A 24 -2.27 -13.40 17.27
N LEU A 25 -1.30 -12.93 16.47
CA LEU A 25 -0.51 -13.75 15.55
C LEU A 25 0.34 -14.78 16.32
N GLU A 26 1.10 -14.34 17.33
CA GLU A 26 1.92 -15.24 18.18
C GLU A 26 1.10 -16.34 18.87
N LYS A 27 -0.14 -16.03 19.26
CA LYS A 27 -1.06 -17.00 19.90
C LYS A 27 -1.87 -17.82 18.90
N GLY A 28 -1.70 -17.60 17.60
CA GLY A 28 -2.46 -18.31 16.57
C GLY A 28 -3.95 -17.97 16.53
N ILE A 29 -4.38 -16.85 17.14
CA ILE A 29 -5.76 -16.34 17.06
C ILE A 29 -6.03 -15.85 15.65
N ILE A 30 -5.07 -15.12 15.07
CA ILE A 30 -4.96 -14.79 13.66
C ILE A 30 -3.76 -15.57 13.13
N ARG A 31 -3.87 -16.14 11.95
CA ARG A 31 -2.79 -16.92 11.35
C ARG A 31 -2.00 -16.05 10.37
N ASP A 32 -0.70 -16.32 10.28
CA ASP A 32 0.11 -15.75 9.21
C ASP A 32 -0.48 -16.12 7.85
N GLY A 33 -0.67 -15.15 6.98
CA GLY A 33 -1.34 -15.32 5.69
C GLY A 33 -2.86 -15.17 5.71
N ASP A 34 -3.51 -15.03 6.87
CA ASP A 34 -4.91 -14.64 6.91
C ASP A 34 -5.09 -13.29 6.17
N PRO A 35 -6.15 -13.14 5.36
CA PRO A 35 -6.37 -11.92 4.57
C PRO A 35 -6.89 -10.77 5.43
N ILE A 36 -6.12 -10.38 6.43
CA ILE A 36 -6.47 -9.37 7.43
C ILE A 36 -5.33 -8.36 7.52
N GLU A 37 -5.66 -7.10 7.65
CA GLU A 37 -4.74 -6.00 7.96
C GLU A 37 -5.33 -5.10 9.05
N LEU A 38 -4.50 -4.35 9.75
CA LEU A 38 -4.94 -3.41 10.79
C LEU A 38 -4.92 -1.98 10.24
N LEU A 39 -6.09 -1.33 10.20
CA LEU A 39 -6.23 0.06 9.81
C LEU A 39 -7.02 0.83 10.86
N GLU A 40 -6.42 1.89 11.39
CA GLU A 40 -7.05 2.79 12.39
C GLU A 40 -7.63 2.02 13.59
N GLY A 41 -6.96 0.94 14.00
CA GLY A 41 -7.38 0.08 15.11
C GLY A 41 -8.48 -0.92 14.78
N LEU A 42 -8.84 -1.08 13.51
CA LEU A 42 -9.81 -2.06 13.05
C LEU A 42 -9.13 -3.16 12.26
N LEU A 43 -9.46 -4.41 12.58
CA LEU A 43 -9.11 -5.54 11.73
C LEU A 43 -10.03 -5.53 10.52
N VAL A 44 -9.45 -5.32 9.36
CA VAL A 44 -10.18 -5.29 8.10
C VAL A 44 -9.77 -6.46 7.21
N ARG A 45 -10.73 -7.05 6.51
CA ARG A 45 -10.41 -8.09 5.55
C ARG A 45 -9.81 -7.44 4.30
N LYS A 46 -8.63 -7.90 3.91
CA LYS A 46 -8.05 -7.54 2.61
C LYS A 46 -8.99 -8.04 1.51
N ASN A 47 -9.49 -7.12 0.70
CA ASN A 47 -10.35 -7.50 -0.42
C ASN A 47 -9.50 -8.03 -1.58
N ARG A 48 -8.95 -9.24 -1.39
CA ARG A 48 -8.20 -9.95 -2.44
C ARG A 48 -9.11 -10.62 -3.46
N ALA A 49 -10.42 -10.59 -3.23
CA ALA A 49 -11.40 -11.23 -4.09
C ALA A 49 -12.56 -10.27 -4.37
N ALA A 50 -12.36 -9.34 -5.28
CA ALA A 50 -13.49 -8.70 -5.90
C ALA A 50 -13.74 -9.34 -7.24
N ALA A 51 -14.28 -10.53 -7.21
CA ALA A 51 -15.12 -11.13 -8.24
C ALA A 51 -15.51 -12.54 -7.81
N GLY A 52 -16.68 -12.69 -7.20
CA GLY A 52 -17.34 -13.98 -7.07
C GLY A 52 -16.77 -14.87 -5.95
N GLU A 53 -17.66 -15.53 -5.26
CA GLU A 53 -17.43 -16.54 -4.24
C GLU A 53 -16.39 -17.58 -4.68
N GLY A 54 -15.14 -17.39 -4.31
CA GLY A 54 -14.05 -18.30 -4.63
C GLY A 54 -12.75 -17.84 -3.99
N GLU A 55 -12.12 -18.73 -3.25
CA GLU A 55 -10.88 -18.54 -2.53
C GLU A 55 -9.79 -17.83 -3.36
N MET A 56 -9.21 -16.78 -2.76
CA MET A 56 -7.86 -16.28 -2.98
C MET A 56 -7.26 -16.40 -4.40
N THR A 57 -7.79 -15.69 -5.37
CA THR A 57 -7.04 -15.48 -6.61
C THR A 57 -6.99 -13.99 -6.93
N HIS A 58 -5.79 -13.41 -6.88
CA HIS A 58 -5.55 -12.16 -7.60
C HIS A 58 -6.00 -12.36 -9.04
N GLY A 59 -6.79 -11.42 -9.57
CA GLY A 59 -7.13 -11.48 -10.99
C GLY A 59 -5.83 -11.59 -11.82
N ALA A 60 -5.86 -12.31 -12.92
CA ALA A 60 -4.68 -12.53 -13.76
C ALA A 60 -3.98 -11.22 -14.15
N LEU A 61 -4.75 -10.14 -14.35
CA LEU A 61 -4.21 -8.81 -14.66
C LEU A 61 -3.50 -8.18 -13.47
N HIS A 62 -4.03 -8.30 -12.25
CA HIS A 62 -3.38 -7.84 -11.03
C HIS A 62 -2.01 -8.54 -10.86
N ALA A 63 -1.99 -9.86 -10.94
CA ALA A 63 -0.76 -10.65 -10.83
C ALA A 63 0.26 -10.27 -11.92
N GLN A 64 -0.19 -10.01 -13.14
CA GLN A 64 0.67 -9.60 -14.24
C GLN A 64 1.30 -8.22 -13.99
N VAL A 65 0.50 -7.24 -13.55
CA VAL A 65 0.98 -5.89 -13.22
C VAL A 65 1.98 -5.96 -12.07
N LEU A 66 1.63 -6.66 -11.00
CA LEU A 66 2.52 -6.84 -9.84
C LEU A 66 3.86 -7.46 -10.26
N THR A 67 3.83 -8.56 -11.05
CA THR A 67 5.03 -9.22 -11.56
C THR A 67 5.91 -8.29 -12.40
N ARG A 68 5.33 -7.35 -13.14
CA ARG A 68 6.09 -6.36 -13.90
C ARG A 68 6.76 -5.34 -12.99
N LEU A 69 6.02 -4.82 -12.01
CA LEU A 69 6.52 -3.81 -11.07
C LEU A 69 7.62 -4.35 -10.16
N VAL A 70 7.60 -5.64 -9.81
CA VAL A 70 8.68 -6.28 -9.03
C VAL A 70 10.05 -6.15 -9.71
N ARG A 71 10.11 -5.99 -11.01
CA ARG A 71 11.36 -5.78 -11.75
C ARG A 71 12.08 -4.47 -11.39
N LEU A 72 11.37 -3.51 -10.79
CA LEU A 72 11.95 -2.26 -10.30
C LEU A 72 13.02 -2.51 -9.22
N ASP A 73 12.94 -3.60 -8.48
CA ASP A 73 13.85 -3.93 -7.38
C ASP A 73 15.33 -3.84 -7.79
N ARG A 74 15.66 -4.37 -8.95
CA ARG A 74 17.04 -4.31 -9.48
C ARG A 74 17.57 -2.89 -9.70
N ALA A 75 16.68 -1.94 -9.95
CA ALA A 75 17.03 -0.55 -10.16
C ALA A 75 17.15 0.23 -8.85
N LEU A 76 16.69 -0.32 -7.73
CA LEU A 76 16.68 0.31 -6.41
C LEU A 76 17.97 0.08 -5.63
N ASP A 77 18.59 -1.08 -5.81
CA ASP A 77 19.78 -1.54 -5.08
C ASP A 77 20.94 -0.51 -5.08
N PRO A 78 21.32 0.09 -6.22
CA PRO A 78 22.41 1.09 -6.26
C PRO A 78 22.13 2.36 -5.44
N PHE A 79 20.88 2.54 -5.00
CA PHE A 79 20.45 3.71 -4.24
C PHE A 79 20.23 3.43 -2.75
N GLY A 80 20.60 2.22 -2.28
CA GLY A 80 20.33 1.80 -0.91
C GLY A 80 18.84 1.71 -0.59
N CYS A 81 18.05 1.32 -1.57
CA CYS A 81 16.62 1.09 -1.47
C CYS A 81 16.31 -0.34 -1.93
N HIS A 82 15.21 -0.90 -1.47
CA HIS A 82 14.72 -2.19 -1.96
C HIS A 82 13.18 -2.21 -2.00
N LEU A 83 12.66 -3.18 -2.73
CA LEU A 83 11.22 -3.39 -2.88
C LEU A 83 10.74 -4.46 -1.91
N ARG A 84 9.65 -4.19 -1.23
CA ARG A 84 8.90 -5.17 -0.43
C ARG A 84 7.59 -5.46 -1.13
N VAL A 85 7.22 -6.73 -1.21
CA VAL A 85 6.05 -7.21 -1.94
C VAL A 85 5.07 -7.81 -0.96
N GLN A 86 3.89 -7.24 -0.83
CA GLN A 86 2.80 -7.75 0.02
C GLN A 86 3.25 -8.07 1.46
N LEU A 87 4.04 -7.18 2.02
CA LEU A 87 4.57 -7.27 3.38
C LEU A 87 4.11 -6.08 4.22
N PRO A 88 3.91 -6.28 5.53
CA PRO A 88 3.44 -5.22 6.43
C PRO A 88 4.35 -4.01 6.48
N VAL A 89 3.74 -2.84 6.70
CA VAL A 89 4.41 -1.58 7.09
C VAL A 89 3.73 -1.05 8.34
N THR A 90 4.49 -0.80 9.42
CA THR A 90 3.95 -0.31 10.68
C THR A 90 3.88 1.21 10.65
N LEU A 91 2.75 1.76 10.22
CA LEU A 91 2.59 3.20 10.00
C LEU A 91 2.24 3.98 11.28
N SER A 92 1.61 3.33 12.24
CA SER A 92 1.29 3.91 13.56
C SER A 92 1.03 2.79 14.57
N ALA A 93 0.77 3.14 15.83
CA ALA A 93 0.36 2.16 16.83
C ALA A 93 -0.98 1.48 16.51
N LEU A 94 -1.77 2.03 15.58
CA LEU A 94 -3.11 1.55 15.22
C LEU A 94 -3.23 1.12 13.75
N SER A 95 -2.14 1.18 12.98
CA SER A 95 -2.21 0.87 11.54
C SER A 95 -0.96 0.13 11.07
N GLU A 96 -1.20 -1.07 10.57
CA GLU A 96 -0.19 -1.93 9.94
C GLU A 96 -0.80 -2.56 8.68
N PRO A 97 -0.90 -1.79 7.58
CA PRO A 97 -1.35 -2.29 6.30
C PRO A 97 -0.30 -3.17 5.62
N GLU A 98 -0.75 -3.97 4.65
CA GLU A 98 0.11 -4.72 3.73
C GLU A 98 -0.10 -4.24 2.30
N PRO A 99 0.64 -3.23 1.85
CA PRO A 99 0.57 -2.74 0.48
C PRO A 99 1.02 -3.81 -0.53
N ASP A 100 0.54 -3.73 -1.76
CA ASP A 100 1.02 -4.61 -2.82
C ASP A 100 2.53 -4.45 -3.05
N LEU A 101 3.04 -3.21 -3.02
CA LEU A 101 4.47 -2.93 -3.08
C LEU A 101 4.83 -1.74 -2.17
N THR A 102 6.03 -1.82 -1.60
CA THR A 102 6.62 -0.71 -0.84
C THR A 102 8.08 -0.52 -1.24
N ILE A 103 8.44 0.69 -1.65
CA ILE A 103 9.86 1.06 -1.80
C ILE A 103 10.31 1.64 -0.47
N VAL A 104 11.32 1.02 0.13
CA VAL A 104 11.91 1.44 1.40
C VAL A 104 13.38 1.78 1.25
N LYS A 105 13.87 2.72 2.07
CA LYS A 105 15.29 2.98 2.22
C LYS A 105 15.90 2.01 3.23
N GLY A 106 17.12 1.56 2.97
CA GLY A 106 17.84 0.60 3.79
C GLY A 106 18.03 -0.75 3.10
N SER A 107 18.81 -1.61 3.71
CA SER A 107 19.02 -2.98 3.24
C SER A 107 17.95 -3.94 3.78
N LEU A 108 17.91 -5.15 3.26
CA LEU A 108 17.01 -6.21 3.76
C LEU A 108 17.23 -6.48 5.24
N GLU A 109 18.48 -6.45 5.70
CA GLU A 109 18.87 -6.70 7.09
C GLU A 109 18.32 -5.62 8.05
N SER A 110 18.06 -4.42 7.55
CA SER A 110 17.46 -3.32 8.33
C SER A 110 16.09 -3.65 8.89
N PHE A 111 15.42 -4.65 8.31
CA PHE A 111 14.06 -5.05 8.64
C PHE A 111 13.95 -6.52 9.08
N ALA A 112 15.07 -7.10 9.55
CA ALA A 112 15.09 -8.49 10.04
C ALA A 112 14.24 -8.69 11.32
N GLU A 113 14.15 -7.64 12.17
CA GLU A 113 13.48 -7.72 13.47
C GLU A 113 12.26 -6.78 13.59
N ARG A 114 11.96 -6.01 12.56
CA ARG A 114 10.83 -5.08 12.55
C ARG A 114 10.30 -4.85 11.14
N HIS A 115 9.07 -4.40 11.03
CA HIS A 115 8.56 -3.84 9.79
C HIS A 115 9.03 -2.39 9.57
N PRO A 116 9.09 -1.90 8.31
CA PRO A 116 9.36 -0.49 8.03
C PRO A 116 8.31 0.41 8.67
N GLY A 117 8.77 1.54 9.22
CA GLY A 117 7.90 2.62 9.67
C GLY A 117 7.81 3.76 8.64
N PRO A 118 7.03 4.82 8.92
CA PRO A 118 6.83 5.93 7.97
C PRO A 118 8.14 6.58 7.49
N GLN A 119 9.14 6.66 8.37
CA GLN A 119 10.46 7.23 8.06
C GLN A 119 11.29 6.38 7.10
N ASP A 120 10.96 5.11 6.95
CA ASP A 120 11.68 4.17 6.06
C ASP A 120 11.03 4.10 4.68
N VAL A 121 9.73 4.41 4.60
CA VAL A 121 8.93 4.29 3.38
C VAL A 121 9.14 5.49 2.48
N LEU A 122 9.41 5.24 1.20
CA LEU A 122 9.52 6.25 0.15
C LEU A 122 8.30 6.28 -0.76
N VAL A 123 7.81 5.10 -1.15
CA VAL A 123 6.66 4.95 -2.02
C VAL A 123 5.83 3.76 -1.56
N LEU A 124 4.52 3.93 -1.47
CA LEU A 124 3.56 2.82 -1.37
C LEU A 124 2.82 2.66 -2.69
N VAL A 125 2.54 1.43 -3.06
CA VAL A 125 1.81 1.11 -4.29
C VAL A 125 0.71 0.11 -4.00
N GLU A 126 -0.50 0.41 -4.46
CA GLU A 126 -1.62 -0.52 -4.53
C GLU A 126 -1.98 -0.77 -6.00
N VAL A 127 -2.24 -2.01 -6.35
CA VAL A 127 -2.65 -2.41 -7.69
C VAL A 127 -4.16 -2.64 -7.67
N ALA A 128 -4.92 -1.64 -8.12
CA ALA A 128 -6.36 -1.59 -7.99
C ALA A 128 -7.07 -2.16 -9.23
N ASP A 129 -7.87 -3.18 -9.02
CA ASP A 129 -8.88 -3.64 -10.00
C ASP A 129 -10.29 -3.33 -9.46
N SER A 130 -10.71 -4.01 -8.41
CA SER A 130 -12.00 -3.81 -7.75
C SER A 130 -11.89 -3.12 -6.39
N SER A 131 -10.66 -2.94 -5.89
CA SER A 131 -10.37 -2.26 -4.63
C SER A 131 -10.27 -0.73 -4.75
N LEU A 132 -10.44 -0.17 -5.95
CA LEU A 132 -10.14 1.23 -6.26
C LEU A 132 -10.74 2.25 -5.28
N ASP A 133 -12.01 2.08 -4.91
CA ASP A 133 -12.66 2.99 -3.96
C ASP A 133 -12.07 2.88 -2.55
N TYR A 134 -11.67 1.67 -2.15
CA TYR A 134 -11.01 1.42 -0.88
C TYR A 134 -9.60 2.01 -0.86
N ASP A 135 -8.86 1.87 -1.95
CA ASP A 135 -7.51 2.40 -2.10
C ASP A 135 -7.51 3.93 -2.15
N ARG A 136 -8.50 4.55 -2.84
CA ARG A 136 -8.73 6.00 -2.86
C ARG A 136 -9.29 6.55 -1.55
N GLY A 137 -9.86 5.71 -0.71
CA GLY A 137 -10.52 6.08 0.55
C GLY A 137 -9.70 5.77 1.79
N ALA A 138 -9.93 4.60 2.39
CA ALA A 138 -9.34 4.23 3.68
C ALA A 138 -7.82 4.11 3.63
N LYS A 139 -7.26 3.48 2.59
CA LYS A 139 -5.81 3.34 2.42
C LYS A 139 -5.13 4.70 2.22
N LEU A 140 -5.64 5.51 1.30
CA LEU A 140 -5.12 6.86 1.05
C LEU A 140 -5.07 7.69 2.33
N ARG A 141 -6.14 7.65 3.12
CA ARG A 141 -6.22 8.38 4.39
C ARG A 141 -5.15 7.93 5.37
N VAL A 142 -5.01 6.63 5.58
CA VAL A 142 -4.01 6.05 6.49
C VAL A 142 -2.59 6.41 6.04
N TYR A 143 -2.29 6.31 4.75
CA TYR A 143 -0.98 6.61 4.21
C TYR A 143 -0.64 8.11 4.31
N ALA A 144 -1.61 8.97 4.04
CA ALA A 144 -1.44 10.41 4.19
C ALA A 144 -1.25 10.82 5.66
N PHE A 145 -2.01 10.23 6.62
CA PHE A 145 -1.83 10.48 8.05
C PHE A 145 -0.44 10.07 8.54
N ALA A 146 0.09 8.97 8.02
CA ALA A 146 1.43 8.52 8.33
C ALA A 146 2.54 9.38 7.70
N GLY A 147 2.19 10.30 6.80
CA GLY A 147 3.14 11.15 6.11
C GLY A 147 3.95 10.41 5.04
N VAL A 148 3.42 9.35 4.47
CA VAL A 148 4.08 8.62 3.38
C VAL A 148 4.26 9.56 2.19
N PRO A 149 5.51 9.77 1.70
CA PRO A 149 5.79 10.82 0.73
C PRO A 149 5.04 10.67 -0.59
N VAL A 150 4.98 9.45 -1.11
CA VAL A 150 4.32 9.13 -2.38
C VAL A 150 3.46 7.89 -2.23
N TYR A 151 2.22 7.99 -2.68
CA TYR A 151 1.29 6.88 -2.78
C TYR A 151 0.84 6.72 -4.24
N LEU A 152 0.98 5.54 -4.78
CA LEU A 152 0.57 5.21 -6.14
C LEU A 152 -0.60 4.22 -6.13
N ILE A 153 -1.61 4.50 -6.94
CA ILE A 153 -2.65 3.53 -7.28
C ILE A 153 -2.47 3.16 -8.77
N VAL A 154 -2.10 1.92 -9.02
CA VAL A 154 -2.04 1.37 -10.37
C VAL A 154 -3.44 0.90 -10.75
N ASN A 155 -4.21 1.79 -11.37
CA ASN A 155 -5.58 1.56 -11.77
C ASN A 155 -5.63 0.70 -13.04
N ILE A 156 -5.93 -0.59 -12.88
CA ILE A 156 -5.92 -1.57 -13.97
C ILE A 156 -7.00 -1.26 -15.00
N ARG A 157 -8.20 -0.85 -14.55
CA ARG A 157 -9.35 -0.63 -15.43
C ARG A 157 -9.14 0.53 -16.38
N GLU A 158 -8.57 1.62 -15.87
CA GLU A 158 -8.31 2.81 -16.66
C GLU A 158 -6.91 2.81 -17.29
N ARG A 159 -6.07 1.81 -16.96
CA ARG A 159 -4.69 1.67 -17.42
C ARG A 159 -3.87 2.94 -17.17
N GLN A 160 -3.98 3.49 -15.97
CA GLN A 160 -3.28 4.69 -15.51
C GLN A 160 -2.67 4.47 -14.14
N ILE A 161 -1.72 5.34 -13.77
CA ILE A 161 -1.14 5.40 -12.44
C ILE A 161 -1.54 6.72 -11.81
N GLU A 162 -2.29 6.66 -10.72
CA GLU A 162 -2.63 7.80 -9.89
C GLU A 162 -1.51 8.02 -8.88
N CYS A 163 -0.83 9.15 -8.98
CA CYS A 163 0.26 9.52 -8.09
C CYS A 163 -0.22 10.59 -7.11
N TYR A 164 -0.18 10.26 -5.83
CA TYR A 164 -0.54 11.13 -4.72
C TYR A 164 0.74 11.55 -4.00
N GLU A 165 0.94 12.85 -3.84
CA GLU A 165 2.15 13.46 -3.29
C GLU A 165 1.80 14.59 -2.31
N GLU A 166 2.80 15.04 -1.54
CA GLU A 166 2.64 16.13 -0.57
C GLU A 166 1.58 15.78 0.49
N PRO A 167 1.85 14.77 1.33
CA PRO A 167 0.91 14.36 2.36
C PRO A 167 0.65 15.50 3.36
N LEU A 168 -0.61 15.61 3.80
CA LEU A 168 -1.06 16.49 4.86
C LEU A 168 -1.49 15.63 6.06
N PRO A 169 -0.56 15.21 6.95
CA PRO A 169 -0.86 14.23 7.99
C PRO A 169 -2.04 14.63 8.90
N GLY A 170 -2.12 15.89 9.28
CA GLY A 170 -3.23 16.39 10.11
C GLY A 170 -4.62 16.36 9.43
N GLN A 171 -4.69 16.07 8.12
CA GLN A 171 -5.93 16.04 7.35
C GLN A 171 -6.19 14.67 6.70
N GLY A 172 -5.24 13.73 6.76
CA GLY A 172 -5.37 12.41 6.14
C GLY A 172 -5.59 12.46 4.62
N ARG A 173 -4.93 13.39 3.95
CA ARG A 173 -5.03 13.55 2.49
C ARG A 173 -3.71 14.01 1.89
N TYR A 174 -3.57 13.80 0.61
CA TYR A 174 -2.49 14.37 -0.19
C TYR A 174 -2.93 15.70 -0.84
N GLN A 175 -1.98 16.63 -0.97
CA GLN A 175 -2.25 17.93 -1.57
C GLN A 175 -2.29 17.86 -3.08
N ARG A 176 -1.49 16.98 -3.68
CA ARG A 176 -1.37 16.83 -5.13
C ARG A 176 -1.73 15.42 -5.57
N ARG A 177 -2.51 15.33 -6.65
CA ARG A 177 -2.74 14.13 -7.43
C ARG A 177 -2.39 14.40 -8.88
N THR A 178 -1.65 13.49 -9.50
CA THR A 178 -1.34 13.50 -10.93
C THR A 178 -1.67 12.12 -11.49
N ASP A 179 -2.41 12.07 -12.58
CA ASP A 179 -2.76 10.82 -13.26
C ASP A 179 -1.87 10.65 -14.48
N TYR A 180 -1.04 9.60 -14.47
CA TYR A 180 -0.13 9.26 -15.56
C TYR A 180 -0.73 8.16 -16.42
N ARG A 181 -0.66 8.34 -17.74
CA ARG A 181 -1.23 7.44 -18.74
C ARG A 181 -0.17 6.80 -19.62
N LYS A 182 -0.60 5.91 -20.49
CA LYS A 182 0.27 5.24 -21.45
C LYS A 182 1.19 6.21 -22.19
N GLY A 183 2.48 5.87 -22.27
CA GLY A 183 3.54 6.69 -22.89
C GLY A 183 4.10 7.78 -21.98
N GLU A 184 3.53 8.00 -20.80
CA GLU A 184 4.05 8.95 -19.81
C GLU A 184 5.00 8.27 -18.82
N THR A 185 5.84 9.07 -18.18
CA THR A 185 6.83 8.64 -17.20
C THR A 185 6.66 9.46 -15.94
N LEU A 186 6.53 8.78 -14.79
CA LEU A 186 6.59 9.39 -13.48
C LEU A 186 7.98 9.20 -12.86
N SER A 187 8.29 10.01 -11.85
CA SER A 187 9.57 9.95 -11.14
C SER A 187 9.34 9.52 -9.70
N LEU A 188 9.91 8.38 -9.31
CA LEU A 188 9.81 7.84 -7.95
C LEU A 188 10.93 8.42 -7.08
N PRO A 189 10.63 8.99 -5.90
CA PRO A 189 11.66 9.46 -4.99
C PRO A 189 12.43 8.28 -4.39
N LEU A 190 13.74 8.42 -4.32
CA LEU A 190 14.66 7.47 -3.71
C LEU A 190 15.44 8.14 -2.57
N ALA A 191 16.24 7.35 -1.88
CA ALA A 191 17.13 7.85 -0.83
C ALA A 191 18.10 8.93 -1.38
N ALA A 192 18.55 9.83 -0.49
CA ALA A 192 19.46 10.93 -0.81
C ALA A 192 18.95 11.89 -1.90
N GLY A 193 17.63 12.08 -2.04
CA GLY A 193 17.02 13.00 -3.00
C GLY A 193 17.14 12.55 -4.47
N ARG A 194 17.46 11.30 -4.69
CA ARG A 194 17.51 10.72 -6.04
C ARG A 194 16.10 10.41 -6.55
N MET A 195 15.97 10.31 -7.85
CA MET A 195 14.71 9.97 -8.52
C MET A 195 14.93 8.81 -9.50
N LEU A 196 13.98 7.88 -9.54
CA LEU A 196 13.96 6.78 -10.50
C LEU A 196 12.80 7.01 -11.47
N PRO A 197 13.06 7.17 -12.79
CA PRO A 197 11.98 7.23 -13.77
C PRO A 197 11.32 5.86 -13.92
N MET A 198 9.99 5.85 -13.95
CA MET A 198 9.16 4.67 -14.21
C MET A 198 8.15 5.01 -15.30
N ALA A 199 8.21 4.32 -16.43
CA ALA A 199 7.21 4.47 -17.47
C ALA A 199 5.91 3.76 -17.06
N VAL A 200 4.76 4.34 -17.39
CA VAL A 200 3.46 3.69 -17.17
C VAL A 200 3.38 2.35 -17.90
N ASP A 201 4.00 2.27 -19.09
CA ASP A 201 4.07 1.04 -19.87
C ASP A 201 4.85 -0.10 -19.18
N ASP A 202 5.73 0.21 -18.20
CA ASP A 202 6.42 -0.80 -17.39
C ASP A 202 5.43 -1.59 -16.53
N ALA A 203 4.36 -0.94 -16.04
CA ALA A 203 3.32 -1.60 -15.27
C ALA A 203 2.37 -2.43 -16.16
N PHE A 204 1.92 -1.86 -17.28
CA PHE A 204 0.86 -2.47 -18.10
C PHE A 204 1.36 -3.28 -19.29
N GLY A 205 2.62 -3.09 -19.67
CA GLY A 205 3.19 -3.66 -20.90
C GLY A 205 2.69 -2.98 -22.16
N SER A 206 3.44 -3.17 -23.24
CA SER A 206 3.00 -2.77 -24.58
C SER A 206 1.73 -3.56 -24.92
N ALA A 207 0.77 -2.92 -25.57
CA ALA A 207 -0.39 -3.63 -26.10
C ALA A 207 0.08 -4.81 -26.97
N PRO A 208 -0.57 -5.98 -26.91
CA PRO A 208 -0.28 -7.04 -27.87
C PRO A 208 -0.44 -6.48 -29.28
N ARG A 209 0.56 -6.75 -30.12
CA ARG A 209 0.51 -6.42 -31.54
C ARG A 209 -0.55 -7.23 -32.24
#